data_6db026f5b888915b9b5c2f2ca8a37908
#
_entry.id   6db026f5b888915b9b5c2f2ca8a37908
#
_cell.length_a   1.000
_cell.length_b   1.000
_cell.length_c   1.000
_cell.angle_alpha   90.00
_cell.angle_beta   90.00
_cell.angle_gamma   90.00
#
_symmetry.space_group_name_H-M   'P 1'
#
loop_
_entity.id
_entity.type
_entity.pdbx_description
1 polymer ?
#
loop_
_entity_poly.entity_id
_entity_poly.type
_entity_poly.pdbx_seq_one_letter_code
_entity_poly.pdbx_strand_id
1 'polypeptide(L)'
;MSLEGGRKLSWERSFESESEVKPNRGFWNKVVDVIAGEPEYHTLVRPYSIATDSRGRIIVTDPGAAGVHIFDFTQHKYKFIQHKGKVAMRTPQCVAIDAQDNIYVTDSDAGVIFVFEPSGKFLRAIGSLKGGEGYFKRPTGIAVDSTAQRIYVTDTLRDEVFILDMQGTVVKTIGKTGGAEGEFNLPTELRLDGPRLLVVDAMNFRVQAFDHEGTFQYAIGMIGDSPGSMFRPKAVSFDSEGDLYVVDALWGVVQVFNRQGQLLYYFGSRGTHAGEFQLPSGLYIDHDDRVFVVDSFNRRVQVFHYAGLKAQAGEAVK
;
A
#
# COMPACT_ATOMS: atom_id res chain seq x y z
N MET A 1 -14.80 2.71 -17.22
CA MET A 1 -16.06 2.20 -16.64
C MET A 1 -16.90 3.39 -16.23
N SER A 2 -18.12 3.52 -16.73
CA SER A 2 -19.06 4.53 -16.26
C SER A 2 -19.78 3.98 -15.03
N LEU A 3 -19.91 4.81 -13.99
CA LEU A 3 -20.53 4.50 -12.72
C LEU A 3 -21.83 5.30 -12.55
N GLU A 4 -22.65 4.95 -11.57
CA GLU A 4 -23.87 5.68 -11.26
C GLU A 4 -23.58 7.14 -10.88
N GLY A 5 -24.51 8.05 -11.19
CA GLY A 5 -24.38 9.48 -10.90
C GLY A 5 -23.36 10.22 -11.78
N GLY A 6 -22.94 9.64 -12.91
CA GLY A 6 -21.98 10.25 -13.82
C GLY A 6 -20.50 10.04 -13.44
N ARG A 7 -20.21 9.41 -12.32
CA ARG A 7 -18.86 9.04 -11.89
C ARG A 7 -18.20 8.13 -12.94
N LYS A 8 -16.86 8.15 -12.99
CA LYS A 8 -16.09 7.38 -13.95
C LYS A 8 -14.81 6.84 -13.32
N LEU A 9 -14.53 5.57 -13.54
CA LEU A 9 -13.22 4.98 -13.29
C LEU A 9 -12.57 4.62 -14.62
N SER A 10 -11.38 5.13 -14.90
CA SER A 10 -10.63 4.88 -16.14
C SER A 10 -9.25 4.32 -15.82
N TRP A 11 -8.85 3.27 -16.54
CA TRP A 11 -7.47 2.82 -16.52
C TRP A 11 -6.60 3.84 -17.26
N GLU A 12 -5.45 4.21 -16.68
CA GLU A 12 -4.53 5.16 -17.26
C GLU A 12 -3.29 4.48 -17.83
N ARG A 13 -2.62 3.68 -17.01
CA ARG A 13 -1.37 3.00 -17.38
C ARG A 13 -1.03 1.88 -16.41
N SER A 14 0.00 1.11 -16.77
CA SER A 14 0.75 0.27 -15.83
C SER A 14 2.24 0.55 -15.94
N PHE A 15 3.01 0.15 -14.94
CA PHE A 15 4.46 0.17 -14.97
C PHE A 15 5.04 -1.00 -14.17
N GLU A 16 6.21 -1.48 -14.60
CA GLU A 16 6.88 -2.66 -14.03
C GLU A 16 8.39 -2.47 -13.84
N SER A 17 8.98 -1.39 -14.40
CA SER A 17 10.43 -1.23 -14.40
C SER A 17 10.92 0.21 -14.34
N GLU A 18 12.17 0.37 -13.94
CA GLU A 18 12.93 1.61 -13.97
C GLU A 18 12.95 2.27 -15.37
N SER A 19 12.92 1.48 -16.43
CA SER A 19 13.00 1.97 -17.82
C SER A 19 11.85 2.89 -18.20
N GLU A 20 10.68 2.72 -17.58
CA GLU A 20 9.48 3.49 -17.89
C GLU A 20 9.49 4.90 -17.28
N VAL A 21 10.35 5.13 -16.29
CA VAL A 21 10.55 6.45 -15.68
C VAL A 21 11.54 7.28 -16.47
N LYS A 22 12.54 6.63 -17.08
CA LYS A 22 13.61 7.31 -17.81
C LYS A 22 13.10 7.83 -19.16
N PRO A 23 13.51 9.04 -19.59
CA PRO A 23 13.12 9.54 -20.88
C PRO A 23 13.63 8.62 -22.01
N ASN A 24 12.89 8.57 -23.12
CA ASN A 24 13.30 7.81 -24.29
C ASN A 24 14.75 8.16 -24.67
N ARG A 25 15.61 7.13 -24.70
CA ARG A 25 17.02 7.29 -25.05
C ARG A 25 17.15 7.73 -26.49
N GLY A 26 17.86 8.83 -26.70
CA GLY A 26 18.13 9.34 -28.04
C GLY A 26 18.92 8.34 -28.90
N PHE A 27 18.92 8.57 -30.22
CA PHE A 27 19.54 7.69 -31.22
C PHE A 27 20.97 7.24 -30.85
N TRP A 28 21.82 8.15 -30.36
CA TRP A 28 23.21 7.86 -29.98
C TRP A 28 23.32 6.89 -28.79
N ASN A 29 22.43 6.92 -27.86
CA ASN A 29 22.40 5.96 -26.74
C ASN A 29 22.02 4.55 -27.21
N LYS A 30 21.13 4.43 -28.21
CA LYS A 30 20.83 3.13 -28.84
C LYS A 30 22.03 2.54 -29.57
N VAL A 31 22.87 3.37 -30.18
CA VAL A 31 24.13 2.91 -30.83
C VAL A 31 25.13 2.41 -29.78
N VAL A 32 25.21 3.08 -28.61
CA VAL A 32 26.07 2.63 -27.52
C VAL A 32 25.57 1.30 -26.94
N ASP A 33 24.24 1.12 -26.81
CA ASP A 33 23.64 -0.12 -26.30
C ASP A 33 23.95 -1.34 -27.21
N VAL A 34 24.00 -1.13 -28.51
CA VAL A 34 24.42 -2.19 -29.48
C VAL A 34 25.88 -2.63 -29.27
N ILE A 35 26.76 -1.73 -28.83
CA ILE A 35 28.18 -2.01 -28.64
C ILE A 35 28.52 -2.49 -27.25
N ALA A 36 27.85 -1.93 -26.20
CA ALA A 36 28.13 -2.15 -24.80
C ALA A 36 27.15 -3.12 -24.11
N GLY A 37 26.09 -3.55 -24.79
CA GLY A 37 24.97 -4.29 -24.25
C GLY A 37 23.88 -3.36 -23.67
N GLU A 38 22.65 -3.84 -23.66
CA GLU A 38 21.55 -3.10 -23.07
C GLU A 38 21.75 -2.98 -21.55
N PRO A 39 21.48 -1.81 -20.94
CA PRO A 39 21.59 -1.66 -19.50
C PRO A 39 20.56 -2.55 -18.79
N GLU A 40 20.99 -3.23 -17.74
CA GLU A 40 20.08 -3.93 -16.85
C GLU A 40 19.27 -2.91 -16.06
N TYR A 41 17.95 -2.96 -16.20
CA TYR A 41 17.01 -2.14 -15.44
C TYR A 41 16.45 -2.92 -14.25
N HIS A 42 16.26 -2.23 -13.13
CA HIS A 42 15.52 -2.79 -12.03
C HIS A 42 14.05 -2.96 -12.44
N THR A 43 13.56 -4.19 -12.27
CA THR A 43 12.15 -4.54 -12.51
C THR A 43 11.48 -4.92 -11.20
N LEU A 44 10.18 -4.75 -11.11
CA LEU A 44 9.39 -5.29 -10.03
C LEU A 44 9.42 -6.84 -10.10
N VAL A 45 9.74 -7.48 -8.98
CA VAL A 45 9.85 -8.94 -8.90
C VAL A 45 8.60 -9.54 -8.25
N ARG A 46 8.21 -9.01 -7.10
CA ARG A 46 7.01 -9.38 -6.36
C ARG A 46 6.56 -8.19 -5.52
N PRO A 47 6.12 -7.10 -6.15
CA PRO A 47 5.72 -5.90 -5.43
C PRO A 47 4.57 -6.19 -4.47
N TYR A 48 4.53 -5.49 -3.32
CA TYR A 48 3.55 -5.80 -2.29
C TYR A 48 2.70 -4.61 -1.86
N SER A 49 3.30 -3.50 -1.49
CA SER A 49 2.61 -2.29 -1.01
C SER A 49 3.11 -1.04 -1.72
N ILE A 50 2.31 0.02 -1.66
CA ILE A 50 2.54 1.25 -2.41
C ILE A 50 2.07 2.46 -1.61
N ALA A 51 2.79 3.55 -1.72
CA ALA A 51 2.40 4.89 -1.25
C ALA A 51 2.95 5.96 -2.19
N THR A 52 2.40 7.17 -2.10
CA THR A 52 3.01 8.35 -2.74
C THR A 52 3.45 9.34 -1.68
N ASP A 53 4.50 10.11 -1.98
CA ASP A 53 4.93 11.23 -1.14
C ASP A 53 4.35 12.57 -1.61
N SER A 54 4.67 13.66 -0.89
CA SER A 54 4.16 15.01 -1.19
C SER A 54 4.57 15.54 -2.57
N ARG A 55 5.60 14.94 -3.19
CA ARG A 55 6.11 15.27 -4.53
C ARG A 55 5.51 14.40 -5.63
N GLY A 56 4.60 13.49 -5.28
CA GLY A 56 3.99 12.55 -6.21
C GLY A 56 4.92 11.43 -6.67
N ARG A 57 6.06 11.19 -5.95
CA ARG A 57 6.88 10.02 -6.20
C ARG A 57 6.15 8.77 -5.71
N ILE A 58 6.26 7.71 -6.46
CA ILE A 58 5.61 6.44 -6.14
C ILE A 58 6.63 5.51 -5.47
N ILE A 59 6.33 5.09 -4.26
CA ILE A 59 7.17 4.24 -3.43
C ILE A 59 6.53 2.85 -3.38
N VAL A 60 7.24 1.82 -3.84
CA VAL A 60 6.75 0.43 -3.92
C VAL A 60 7.68 -0.48 -3.16
N THR A 61 7.16 -1.23 -2.19
CA THR A 61 7.91 -2.30 -1.54
C THR A 61 7.93 -3.54 -2.41
N ASP A 62 9.08 -4.20 -2.48
CA ASP A 62 9.24 -5.43 -3.24
C ASP A 62 9.97 -6.50 -2.41
N PRO A 63 9.23 -7.36 -1.70
CA PRO A 63 9.79 -8.50 -0.98
C PRO A 63 10.61 -9.42 -1.88
N GLY A 64 10.22 -9.57 -3.15
CA GLY A 64 10.93 -10.41 -4.11
C GLY A 64 12.33 -9.88 -4.46
N ALA A 65 12.49 -8.56 -4.45
CA ALA A 65 13.78 -7.88 -4.66
C ALA A 65 14.50 -7.54 -3.34
N ALA A 66 13.90 -7.82 -2.18
CA ALA A 66 14.36 -7.42 -0.85
C ALA A 66 14.69 -5.91 -0.77
N GLY A 67 13.82 -5.07 -1.31
CA GLY A 67 14.06 -3.65 -1.42
C GLY A 67 12.80 -2.80 -1.67
N VAL A 68 13.04 -1.52 -1.87
CA VAL A 68 12.00 -0.52 -2.13
C VAL A 68 12.35 0.27 -3.38
N HIS A 69 11.40 0.36 -4.30
CA HIS A 69 11.52 1.13 -5.53
C HIS A 69 10.90 2.51 -5.33
N ILE A 70 11.58 3.56 -5.79
CA ILE A 70 11.07 4.93 -5.84
C ILE A 70 11.04 5.37 -7.30
N PHE A 71 9.85 5.60 -7.83
CA PHE A 71 9.60 6.07 -9.19
C PHE A 71 9.20 7.55 -9.16
N ASP A 72 9.96 8.41 -9.82
CA ASP A 72 9.65 9.83 -10.02
C ASP A 72 9.39 10.08 -11.50
N PHE A 73 8.14 9.95 -11.91
CA PHE A 73 7.74 10.15 -13.30
C PHE A 73 7.79 11.63 -13.72
N THR A 74 7.74 12.55 -12.76
CA THR A 74 7.80 14.00 -13.03
C THR A 74 9.22 14.43 -13.35
N GLN A 75 10.21 13.95 -12.57
CA GLN A 75 11.60 14.30 -12.76
C GLN A 75 12.40 13.26 -13.56
N HIS A 76 11.74 12.20 -14.03
CA HIS A 76 12.37 11.09 -14.75
C HIS A 76 13.53 10.45 -13.96
N LYS A 77 13.31 10.24 -12.65
CA LYS A 77 14.30 9.66 -11.75
C LYS A 77 13.77 8.37 -11.13
N TYR A 78 14.67 7.45 -10.95
CA TYR A 78 14.42 6.20 -10.26
C TYR A 78 15.47 5.96 -9.19
N LYS A 79 15.06 5.35 -8.09
CA LYS A 79 15.98 4.88 -7.05
C LYS A 79 15.50 3.55 -6.48
N PHE A 80 16.43 2.64 -6.28
CA PHE A 80 16.21 1.40 -5.53
C PHE A 80 16.90 1.48 -4.17
N ILE A 81 16.18 1.17 -3.10
CA ILE A 81 16.68 1.19 -1.73
C ILE A 81 16.77 -0.24 -1.21
N GLN A 82 17.96 -0.58 -0.71
CA GLN A 82 18.21 -1.77 0.10
C GLN A 82 18.98 -1.33 1.35
N HIS A 83 18.75 -2.02 2.47
CA HIS A 83 19.57 -1.85 3.66
C HIS A 83 20.31 -3.14 3.99
N LYS A 84 21.65 -3.08 3.98
CA LYS A 84 22.56 -4.22 4.22
C LYS A 84 23.38 -4.05 5.51
N GLY A 85 22.84 -3.32 6.50
CA GLY A 85 23.49 -3.09 7.79
C GLY A 85 23.40 -4.30 8.74
N LYS A 86 23.65 -4.06 10.04
CA LYS A 86 23.58 -5.11 11.06
C LYS A 86 22.22 -5.81 11.11
N VAL A 87 21.13 -5.06 10.92
CA VAL A 87 19.80 -5.58 10.62
C VAL A 87 19.58 -5.33 9.14
N ALA A 88 19.64 -6.36 8.31
CA ALA A 88 19.45 -6.24 6.87
C ALA A 88 17.97 -6.28 6.50
N MET A 89 17.57 -5.53 5.47
CA MET A 89 16.26 -5.65 4.84
C MET A 89 16.17 -7.00 4.13
N ARG A 90 15.09 -7.72 4.37
CA ARG A 90 14.87 -9.10 3.86
C ARG A 90 13.55 -9.22 3.12
N THR A 91 12.46 -8.84 3.79
CA THR A 91 11.10 -9.04 3.29
C THR A 91 10.27 -7.78 3.60
N PRO A 92 10.57 -6.64 2.90
CA PRO A 92 9.81 -5.40 3.08
C PRO A 92 8.35 -5.62 2.69
N GLN A 93 7.42 -5.33 3.60
CA GLN A 93 5.99 -5.52 3.39
C GLN A 93 5.30 -4.20 3.04
N CYS A 94 4.80 -3.48 4.01
CA CYS A 94 4.06 -2.25 3.76
C CYS A 94 4.94 -1.00 3.93
N VAL A 95 4.52 0.06 3.26
CA VAL A 95 5.16 1.37 3.29
C VAL A 95 4.17 2.44 3.75
N ALA A 96 4.64 3.35 4.60
CA ALA A 96 3.94 4.58 4.96
C ALA A 96 4.91 5.77 4.84
N ILE A 97 4.34 6.95 4.62
CA ILE A 97 5.07 8.21 4.46
C ILE A 97 4.59 9.18 5.53
N ASP A 98 5.51 9.85 6.23
CA ASP A 98 5.16 10.90 7.18
C ASP A 98 5.06 12.29 6.50
N ALA A 99 4.66 13.31 7.25
CA ALA A 99 4.51 14.68 6.74
C ALA A 99 5.85 15.33 6.31
N GLN A 100 6.99 14.73 6.61
CA GLN A 100 8.32 15.15 6.17
C GLN A 100 8.84 14.32 5.00
N ASP A 101 7.99 13.49 4.39
CA ASP A 101 8.31 12.53 3.34
C ASP A 101 9.30 11.43 3.77
N ASN A 102 9.49 11.18 5.08
CA ASN A 102 10.26 10.03 5.52
C ASN A 102 9.51 8.74 5.20
N ILE A 103 10.25 7.73 4.79
CA ILE A 103 9.72 6.45 4.30
C ILE A 103 9.84 5.43 5.43
N TYR A 104 8.72 4.90 5.89
CA TYR A 104 8.63 3.84 6.89
C TYR A 104 8.28 2.54 6.23
N VAL A 105 9.07 1.50 6.45
CA VAL A 105 8.89 0.19 5.79
C VAL A 105 8.94 -0.91 6.83
N THR A 106 7.86 -1.66 6.97
CA THR A 106 7.85 -2.89 7.77
C THR A 106 8.62 -3.99 7.07
N ASP A 107 9.43 -4.75 7.82
CA ASP A 107 10.10 -5.95 7.29
C ASP A 107 9.73 -7.15 8.14
N SER A 108 8.98 -8.07 7.53
CA SER A 108 8.36 -9.18 8.24
C SER A 108 9.37 -10.22 8.73
N ASP A 109 10.48 -10.40 8.01
CA ASP A 109 11.52 -11.36 8.40
C ASP A 109 12.59 -10.76 9.30
N ALA A 110 12.86 -9.46 9.14
CA ALA A 110 13.74 -8.74 10.05
C ALA A 110 13.05 -8.39 11.38
N GLY A 111 11.71 -8.38 11.43
CA GLY A 111 10.91 -8.07 12.62
C GLY A 111 11.05 -6.61 13.08
N VAL A 112 11.29 -5.68 12.15
CA VAL A 112 11.55 -4.26 12.42
C VAL A 112 10.81 -3.36 11.43
N ILE A 113 10.82 -2.06 11.72
CA ILE A 113 10.43 -1.01 10.78
C ILE A 113 11.69 -0.24 10.38
N PHE A 114 12.04 -0.25 9.11
CA PHE A 114 13.09 0.61 8.57
C PHE A 114 12.55 2.00 8.30
N VAL A 115 13.33 3.02 8.68
CA VAL A 115 13.01 4.43 8.41
C VAL A 115 14.10 5.04 7.56
N PHE A 116 13.70 5.67 6.45
CA PHE A 116 14.60 6.35 5.52
C PHE A 116 14.19 7.81 5.35
N GLU A 117 15.19 8.67 5.08
CA GLU A 117 14.94 10.03 4.60
C GLU A 117 14.21 10.00 3.23
N PRO A 118 13.60 11.12 2.79
CA PRO A 118 13.02 11.23 1.46
C PRO A 118 14.00 10.93 0.33
N SER A 119 15.30 11.10 0.59
CA SER A 119 16.40 10.76 -0.32
C SER A 119 16.62 9.25 -0.46
N GLY A 120 16.00 8.43 0.41
CA GLY A 120 16.24 7.00 0.55
C GLY A 120 17.50 6.66 1.34
N LYS A 121 18.07 7.62 2.09
CA LYS A 121 19.16 7.35 3.02
C LYS A 121 18.58 6.76 4.31
N PHE A 122 19.17 5.67 4.80
CA PHE A 122 18.76 5.03 6.04
C PHE A 122 18.96 5.96 7.23
N LEU A 123 17.93 6.08 8.07
CA LEU A 123 17.94 6.82 9.32
C LEU A 123 18.10 5.90 10.52
N ARG A 124 17.18 4.95 10.66
CA ARG A 124 17.11 4.03 11.82
C ARG A 124 16.23 2.83 11.55
N ALA A 125 16.30 1.84 12.43
CA ALA A 125 15.34 0.74 12.52
C ALA A 125 14.62 0.79 13.87
N ILE A 126 13.28 0.78 13.85
CA ILE A 126 12.43 0.70 15.03
C ILE A 126 12.18 -0.78 15.34
N GLY A 127 12.24 -1.16 16.62
CA GLY A 127 12.07 -2.54 17.06
C GLY A 127 13.33 -3.40 16.95
N SER A 128 14.50 -2.82 16.67
CA SER A 128 15.76 -3.57 16.66
C SER A 128 16.25 -3.83 18.10
N LEU A 129 16.42 -5.11 18.45
CA LEU A 129 16.93 -5.57 19.74
C LEU A 129 18.45 -5.65 19.75
N LYS A 130 19.06 -5.75 20.95
CA LYS A 130 20.54 -5.78 21.13
C LYS A 130 21.24 -6.90 20.36
N GLY A 131 20.60 -8.01 20.08
CA GLY A 131 21.14 -9.13 19.30
C GLY A 131 21.11 -8.92 17.78
N GLY A 132 20.42 -7.89 17.29
CA GLY A 132 20.08 -7.69 15.87
C GLY A 132 18.81 -8.43 15.48
N GLU A 133 18.09 -9.01 16.45
CA GLU A 133 16.76 -9.58 16.28
C GLU A 133 15.72 -8.45 16.28
N GLY A 134 14.58 -8.69 15.60
CA GLY A 134 13.44 -7.80 15.61
C GLY A 134 12.52 -8.01 16.81
N TYR A 135 11.91 -6.92 17.27
CA TYR A 135 10.90 -6.97 18.33
C TYR A 135 9.58 -7.59 17.86
N PHE A 136 9.19 -7.28 16.62
CA PHE A 136 7.95 -7.79 16.04
C PHE A 136 8.13 -9.24 15.54
N LYS A 137 7.08 -10.04 15.62
CA LYS A 137 7.10 -11.40 15.07
C LYS A 137 6.96 -11.40 13.54
N ARG A 138 5.98 -10.62 13.04
CA ARG A 138 5.72 -10.47 11.61
C ARG A 138 5.02 -9.14 11.35
N PRO A 139 5.74 -8.02 11.41
CA PRO A 139 5.14 -6.73 11.11
C PRO A 139 4.78 -6.68 9.62
N THR A 140 3.55 -6.27 9.32
CA THR A 140 3.04 -6.17 7.95
C THR A 140 2.53 -4.77 7.65
N GLY A 141 1.29 -4.44 8.03
CA GLY A 141 0.73 -3.12 7.78
C GLY A 141 1.40 -2.02 8.62
N ILE A 142 1.46 -0.82 8.06
CA ILE A 142 1.98 0.36 8.77
C ILE A 142 1.24 1.62 8.32
N ALA A 143 0.92 2.49 9.29
CA ALA A 143 0.51 3.87 9.03
C ALA A 143 1.19 4.82 10.01
N VAL A 144 1.40 6.06 9.57
CA VAL A 144 2.03 7.11 10.36
C VAL A 144 1.07 8.29 10.45
N ASP A 145 0.70 8.65 11.68
CA ASP A 145 -0.04 9.87 11.99
C ASP A 145 0.95 10.93 12.49
N SER A 146 1.33 11.83 11.59
CA SER A 146 2.24 12.93 11.92
C SER A 146 1.60 13.97 12.85
N THR A 147 0.27 14.07 12.88
CA THR A 147 -0.47 15.00 13.73
C THR A 147 -0.55 14.46 15.16
N ALA A 148 -1.00 13.22 15.32
CA ALA A 148 -1.08 12.56 16.61
C ALA A 148 0.29 12.07 17.12
N GLN A 149 1.35 12.15 16.29
CA GLN A 149 2.70 11.64 16.59
C GLN A 149 2.67 10.16 16.96
N ARG A 150 2.03 9.34 16.09
CA ARG A 150 1.84 7.90 16.29
C ARG A 150 2.22 7.10 15.06
N ILE A 151 2.73 5.91 15.29
CA ILE A 151 2.94 4.87 14.29
C ILE A 151 2.05 3.69 14.67
N TYR A 152 1.28 3.20 13.72
CA TYR A 152 0.43 2.02 13.87
C TYR A 152 1.02 0.88 13.05
N VAL A 153 1.14 -0.32 13.65
CA VAL A 153 1.76 -1.48 13.00
C VAL A 153 0.94 -2.72 13.30
N THR A 154 0.52 -3.45 12.26
CA THR A 154 -0.02 -4.80 12.45
C THR A 154 1.12 -5.81 12.63
N ASP A 155 1.06 -6.61 13.67
CA ASP A 155 1.88 -7.81 13.82
C ASP A 155 1.03 -9.05 13.53
N THR A 156 1.08 -9.51 12.30
CA THR A 156 0.22 -10.58 11.78
C THR A 156 0.26 -11.87 12.62
N LEU A 157 1.43 -12.25 13.15
CA LEU A 157 1.57 -13.49 13.93
C LEU A 157 1.28 -13.31 15.42
N ARG A 158 0.98 -12.09 15.86
CA ARG A 158 0.49 -11.83 17.21
C ARG A 158 -1.01 -11.57 17.24
N ASP A 159 -1.63 -11.39 16.08
CA ASP A 159 -3.02 -10.94 15.94
C ASP A 159 -3.27 -9.61 16.69
N GLU A 160 -2.30 -8.68 16.58
CA GLU A 160 -2.28 -7.42 17.33
C GLU A 160 -1.93 -6.25 16.41
N VAL A 161 -2.38 -5.06 16.81
CA VAL A 161 -1.90 -3.78 16.26
C VAL A 161 -1.19 -3.02 17.38
N PHE A 162 0.08 -2.69 17.13
CA PHE A 162 0.88 -1.85 18.01
C PHE A 162 0.69 -0.37 17.67
N ILE A 163 0.45 0.44 18.68
CA ILE A 163 0.47 1.90 18.62
C ILE A 163 1.77 2.36 19.28
N LEU A 164 2.64 2.99 18.51
CA LEU A 164 3.95 3.45 18.94
C LEU A 164 4.01 4.98 18.93
N ASP A 165 4.88 5.55 19.75
CA ASP A 165 5.33 6.93 19.54
C ASP A 165 6.30 7.03 18.34
N MET A 166 6.66 8.25 17.94
CA MET A 166 7.59 8.46 16.83
C MET A 166 9.01 7.97 17.11
N GLN A 167 9.36 7.68 18.36
CA GLN A 167 10.63 7.09 18.78
C GLN A 167 10.61 5.56 18.66
N GLY A 168 9.41 4.96 18.51
CA GLY A 168 9.21 3.53 18.41
C GLY A 168 8.92 2.83 19.74
N THR A 169 8.61 3.60 20.79
CA THR A 169 8.17 3.06 22.06
C THR A 169 6.70 2.64 21.98
N VAL A 170 6.37 1.45 22.44
CA VAL A 170 4.99 0.96 22.48
C VAL A 170 4.18 1.77 23.48
N VAL A 171 3.16 2.48 23.00
CA VAL A 171 2.21 3.23 23.81
C VAL A 171 1.03 2.35 24.19
N LYS A 172 0.53 1.57 23.24
CA LYS A 172 -0.64 0.69 23.41
C LYS A 172 -0.59 -0.45 22.41
N THR A 173 -1.25 -1.54 22.74
CA THR A 173 -1.55 -2.65 21.82
C THR A 173 -3.05 -2.86 21.81
N ILE A 174 -3.63 -3.12 20.64
CA ILE A 174 -5.05 -3.44 20.45
C ILE A 174 -5.19 -4.77 19.73
N GLY A 175 -6.27 -5.46 20.00
CA GLY A 175 -6.56 -6.78 19.43
C GLY A 175 -5.97 -7.94 20.22
N LYS A 176 -6.39 -9.11 19.84
CA LYS A 176 -5.92 -10.45 20.25
C LYS A 176 -6.46 -11.45 19.26
N THR A 177 -5.98 -12.68 19.30
CA THR A 177 -6.49 -13.75 18.44
C THR A 177 -7.95 -14.03 18.67
N GLY A 178 -8.75 -14.02 17.60
CA GLY A 178 -10.16 -14.39 17.63
C GLY A 178 -11.00 -13.84 16.48
N GLY A 179 -12.32 -14.01 16.57
CA GLY A 179 -13.28 -13.61 15.54
C GLY A 179 -14.30 -12.57 15.99
N ALA A 180 -14.33 -12.19 17.28
CA ALA A 180 -15.24 -11.17 17.80
C ALA A 180 -14.83 -9.76 17.37
N GLU A 181 -15.64 -8.77 17.70
CA GLU A 181 -15.32 -7.35 17.49
C GLU A 181 -14.06 -6.97 18.27
N GLY A 182 -13.10 -6.32 17.57
CA GLY A 182 -11.81 -5.97 18.14
C GLY A 182 -10.81 -7.12 18.28
N GLU A 183 -11.17 -8.35 17.91
CA GLU A 183 -10.26 -9.48 17.79
C GLU A 183 -9.80 -9.65 16.34
N PHE A 184 -8.64 -10.25 16.13
CA PHE A 184 -8.05 -10.42 14.80
C PHE A 184 -7.67 -11.88 14.51
N ASN A 185 -7.64 -12.19 13.22
CA ASN A 185 -7.09 -13.42 12.68
C ASN A 185 -6.21 -13.10 11.48
N LEU A 186 -4.91 -13.12 11.68
CA LEU A 186 -3.88 -12.74 10.72
C LEU A 186 -4.15 -11.37 10.07
N PRO A 187 -4.22 -10.27 10.85
CA PRO A 187 -4.37 -8.93 10.30
C PRO A 187 -3.18 -8.60 9.40
N THR A 188 -3.43 -7.92 8.28
CA THR A 188 -2.38 -7.68 7.26
C THR A 188 -2.05 -6.21 7.09
N GLU A 189 -2.91 -5.43 6.50
CA GLU A 189 -2.69 -4.00 6.25
C GLU A 189 -3.54 -3.15 7.19
N LEU A 190 -3.12 -1.94 7.40
CA LEU A 190 -3.90 -0.91 8.09
C LEU A 190 -3.76 0.43 7.39
N ARG A 191 -4.77 1.28 7.54
CA ARG A 191 -4.83 2.62 6.94
C ARG A 191 -5.50 3.59 7.89
N LEU A 192 -5.02 4.84 7.90
CA LEU A 192 -5.70 5.95 8.56
C LEU A 192 -6.64 6.66 7.57
N ASP A 193 -7.84 6.98 8.04
CA ASP A 193 -8.80 7.85 7.38
C ASP A 193 -9.30 8.89 8.41
N GLY A 194 -8.66 10.04 8.41
CA GLY A 194 -8.90 11.05 9.42
C GLY A 194 -8.74 10.46 10.84
N PRO A 195 -9.79 10.47 11.67
CA PRO A 195 -9.73 9.94 13.03
C PRO A 195 -9.86 8.41 13.12
N ARG A 196 -10.00 7.69 12.00
CA ARG A 196 -10.26 6.26 11.98
C ARG A 196 -9.02 5.47 11.59
N LEU A 197 -8.79 4.38 12.31
CA LEU A 197 -7.82 3.36 11.96
C LEU A 197 -8.57 2.16 11.38
N LEU A 198 -8.33 1.83 10.13
CA LEU A 198 -8.86 0.64 9.49
C LEU A 198 -7.83 -0.47 9.49
N VAL A 199 -8.24 -1.66 9.84
CA VAL A 199 -7.39 -2.86 9.89
C VAL A 199 -8.01 -3.96 9.03
N VAL A 200 -7.25 -4.47 8.08
CA VAL A 200 -7.62 -5.63 7.28
C VAL A 200 -7.44 -6.89 8.13
N ASP A 201 -8.54 -7.46 8.58
CA ASP A 201 -8.62 -8.68 9.37
C ASP A 201 -8.81 -9.88 8.42
N ALA A 202 -7.69 -10.28 7.80
CA ALA A 202 -7.69 -11.04 6.54
C ALA A 202 -8.36 -12.41 6.64
N MET A 203 -8.17 -13.14 7.74
CA MET A 203 -8.74 -14.48 7.92
C MET A 203 -10.08 -14.48 8.64
N ASN A 204 -10.56 -13.30 9.06
CA ASN A 204 -11.95 -13.06 9.43
C ASN A 204 -12.76 -12.42 8.29
N PHE A 205 -12.15 -12.27 7.10
CA PHE A 205 -12.81 -11.82 5.86
C PHE A 205 -13.50 -10.47 5.97
N ARG A 206 -12.87 -9.53 6.70
CA ARG A 206 -13.43 -8.21 7.01
C ARG A 206 -12.38 -7.13 7.13
N VAL A 207 -12.83 -5.89 7.13
CA VAL A 207 -12.08 -4.71 7.55
C VAL A 207 -12.72 -4.18 8.82
N GLN A 208 -11.94 -3.98 9.87
CA GLN A 208 -12.44 -3.42 11.13
C GLN A 208 -11.98 -1.96 11.27
N ALA A 209 -12.87 -1.10 11.73
CA ALA A 209 -12.59 0.30 12.02
C ALA A 209 -12.48 0.54 13.54
N PHE A 210 -11.46 1.31 13.91
CA PHE A 210 -11.19 1.74 15.28
C PHE A 210 -11.03 3.26 15.31
N ASP A 211 -11.21 3.87 16.47
CA ASP A 211 -10.75 5.23 16.71
C ASP A 211 -9.22 5.27 16.96
N HIS A 212 -8.64 6.46 17.11
CA HIS A 212 -7.20 6.62 17.40
C HIS A 212 -6.76 5.95 18.71
N GLU A 213 -7.69 5.78 19.64
CA GLU A 213 -7.44 5.12 20.92
C GLU A 213 -7.57 3.59 20.83
N GLY A 214 -7.92 3.07 19.65
CA GLY A 214 -8.06 1.65 19.39
C GLY A 214 -9.36 1.06 19.93
N THR A 215 -10.41 1.87 20.06
CA THR A 215 -11.76 1.39 20.40
C THR A 215 -12.47 0.98 19.11
N PHE A 216 -12.98 -0.24 19.06
CA PHE A 216 -13.75 -0.76 17.93
C PHE A 216 -14.96 0.13 17.64
N GLN A 217 -15.22 0.41 16.36
CA GLN A 217 -16.34 1.21 15.89
C GLN A 217 -17.32 0.39 15.06
N TYR A 218 -16.84 -0.26 14.02
CA TYR A 218 -17.63 -1.10 13.12
C TYR A 218 -16.73 -2.03 12.30
N ALA A 219 -17.36 -2.98 11.59
CA ALA A 219 -16.69 -3.82 10.61
C ALA A 219 -17.44 -3.82 9.28
N ILE A 220 -16.71 -3.97 8.18
CA ILE A 220 -17.22 -4.10 6.81
C ILE A 220 -16.72 -5.42 6.24
N GLY A 221 -17.61 -6.13 5.53
CA GLY A 221 -17.33 -7.40 4.92
C GLY A 221 -17.73 -8.60 5.77
N MET A 222 -17.93 -9.69 5.10
CA MET A 222 -18.19 -11.01 5.65
C MET A 222 -17.69 -12.06 4.67
N ILE A 223 -17.46 -13.26 5.16
CA ILE A 223 -17.14 -14.40 4.30
C ILE A 223 -18.29 -14.68 3.33
N GLY A 224 -17.98 -14.92 2.05
CA GLY A 224 -18.97 -15.30 1.04
C GLY A 224 -18.42 -15.24 -0.36
N ASP A 225 -19.28 -15.64 -1.30
CA ASP A 225 -19.03 -15.68 -2.75
C ASP A 225 -19.85 -14.64 -3.53
N SER A 226 -20.65 -13.87 -2.83
CA SER A 226 -21.49 -12.82 -3.41
C SER A 226 -20.78 -11.48 -3.44
N PRO A 227 -21.12 -10.57 -4.37
CA PRO A 227 -20.62 -9.19 -4.34
C PRO A 227 -20.85 -8.52 -2.97
N GLY A 228 -19.84 -7.85 -2.45
CA GLY A 228 -19.85 -7.28 -1.09
C GLY A 228 -19.33 -8.23 0.01
N SER A 229 -19.24 -9.53 -0.26
CA SER A 229 -18.49 -10.48 0.58
C SER A 229 -17.00 -10.40 0.27
N MET A 230 -16.17 -10.81 1.23
CA MET A 230 -14.71 -10.84 1.07
C MET A 230 -14.20 -12.27 1.21
N PHE A 231 -13.23 -12.62 0.36
CA PHE A 231 -12.60 -13.93 0.43
C PHE A 231 -11.13 -13.87 0.86
N ARG A 232 -10.40 -12.86 0.37
CA ARG A 232 -9.02 -12.60 0.77
C ARG A 232 -8.71 -11.09 0.73
N PRO A 233 -9.29 -10.30 1.64
CA PRO A 233 -8.98 -8.87 1.68
C PRO A 233 -7.48 -8.68 2.00
N LYS A 234 -6.83 -7.75 1.32
CA LYS A 234 -5.39 -7.52 1.42
C LYS A 234 -5.02 -6.07 1.74
N ALA A 235 -5.66 -5.14 1.06
CA ALA A 235 -5.33 -3.74 1.15
C ALA A 235 -6.58 -2.87 1.13
N VAL A 236 -6.49 -1.69 1.73
CA VAL A 236 -7.57 -0.72 1.80
C VAL A 236 -7.07 0.68 1.50
N SER A 237 -7.92 1.51 0.89
CA SER A 237 -7.70 2.93 0.71
C SER A 237 -9.03 3.67 0.58
N PHE A 238 -9.00 5.01 0.56
CA PHE A 238 -10.19 5.86 0.40
C PHE A 238 -9.99 6.82 -0.75
N ASP A 239 -11.08 7.13 -1.44
CA ASP A 239 -11.12 8.25 -2.37
C ASP A 239 -11.51 9.57 -1.69
N SER A 240 -11.55 10.67 -2.45
CA SER A 240 -11.89 12.00 -1.94
C SER A 240 -13.36 12.13 -1.48
N GLU A 241 -14.24 11.21 -1.85
CA GLU A 241 -15.63 11.14 -1.40
C GLU A 241 -15.76 10.34 -0.09
N GLY A 242 -14.69 9.63 0.30
CA GLY A 242 -14.60 8.80 1.50
C GLY A 242 -15.19 7.42 1.31
N ASP A 243 -15.28 6.96 0.07
CA ASP A 243 -15.65 5.60 -0.25
C ASP A 243 -14.44 4.67 -0.02
N LEU A 244 -14.70 3.50 0.56
CA LEU A 244 -13.68 2.53 0.94
C LEU A 244 -13.43 1.55 -0.21
N TYR A 245 -12.20 1.51 -0.67
CA TYR A 245 -11.71 0.54 -1.64
C TYR A 245 -11.01 -0.61 -0.93
N VAL A 246 -11.35 -1.84 -1.27
CA VAL A 246 -10.77 -3.07 -0.69
C VAL A 246 -10.30 -3.99 -1.81
N VAL A 247 -9.01 -4.31 -1.80
CA VAL A 247 -8.46 -5.36 -2.69
C VAL A 247 -8.86 -6.72 -2.17
N ASP A 248 -9.57 -7.51 -2.98
CA ASP A 248 -9.76 -8.94 -2.75
C ASP A 248 -8.84 -9.75 -3.67
N ALA A 249 -7.75 -10.25 -3.09
CA ALA A 249 -6.68 -10.87 -3.85
C ALA A 249 -7.09 -12.15 -4.57
N LEU A 250 -7.94 -12.98 -3.96
CA LEU A 250 -8.33 -14.25 -4.57
C LEU A 250 -9.40 -14.08 -5.65
N TRP A 251 -10.21 -13.04 -5.57
CA TRP A 251 -11.14 -12.71 -6.63
C TRP A 251 -10.48 -11.92 -7.76
N GLY A 252 -9.33 -11.29 -7.48
CA GLY A 252 -8.64 -10.44 -8.43
C GLY A 252 -9.43 -9.17 -8.75
N VAL A 253 -10.08 -8.59 -7.74
CA VAL A 253 -10.92 -7.39 -7.87
C VAL A 253 -10.59 -6.36 -6.79
N VAL A 254 -11.02 -5.14 -7.03
CA VAL A 254 -11.13 -4.10 -6.01
C VAL A 254 -12.62 -3.81 -5.82
N GLN A 255 -13.12 -4.01 -4.61
CA GLN A 255 -14.50 -3.71 -4.22
C GLN A 255 -14.57 -2.33 -3.59
N VAL A 256 -15.62 -1.55 -3.88
CA VAL A 256 -15.79 -0.18 -3.40
C VAL A 256 -17.08 -0.10 -2.59
N PHE A 257 -16.95 0.36 -1.35
CA PHE A 257 -18.03 0.46 -0.39
C PHE A 257 -18.25 1.92 0.03
N ASN A 258 -19.49 2.29 0.23
CA ASN A 258 -19.80 3.58 0.85
C ASN A 258 -19.46 3.58 2.36
N ARG A 259 -19.62 4.73 3.01
CA ARG A 259 -19.38 4.90 4.46
C ARG A 259 -20.31 4.05 5.36
N GLN A 260 -21.40 3.53 4.83
CA GLN A 260 -22.32 2.63 5.50
C GLN A 260 -21.95 1.15 5.32
N GLY A 261 -20.87 0.86 4.58
CA GLY A 261 -20.42 -0.50 4.29
C GLY A 261 -21.23 -1.21 3.19
N GLN A 262 -22.02 -0.47 2.42
CA GLN A 262 -22.75 -1.04 1.29
C GLN A 262 -21.87 -1.03 0.05
N LEU A 263 -21.83 -2.15 -0.67
CA LEU A 263 -21.10 -2.24 -1.93
C LEU A 263 -21.70 -1.27 -2.97
N LEU A 264 -20.88 -0.40 -3.51
CA LEU A 264 -21.24 0.50 -4.60
C LEU A 264 -20.97 -0.17 -5.95
N TYR A 265 -19.77 -0.65 -6.14
CA TYR A 265 -19.31 -1.35 -7.35
C TYR A 265 -18.02 -2.11 -7.07
N TYR A 266 -17.55 -2.86 -8.04
CA TYR A 266 -16.23 -3.43 -8.07
C TYR A 266 -15.63 -3.31 -9.48
N PHE A 267 -14.31 -3.38 -9.57
CA PHE A 267 -13.60 -3.40 -10.85
C PHE A 267 -12.44 -4.39 -10.80
N GLY A 268 -11.98 -4.75 -12.00
CA GLY A 268 -10.99 -5.80 -12.17
C GLY A 268 -11.61 -7.18 -12.35
N SER A 269 -10.76 -8.09 -12.73
CA SER A 269 -11.03 -9.53 -12.88
C SER A 269 -9.69 -10.26 -12.86
N ARG A 270 -9.70 -11.59 -12.74
CA ARG A 270 -8.47 -12.36 -12.84
C ARG A 270 -7.91 -12.35 -14.25
N GLY A 271 -6.62 -12.07 -14.39
CA GLY A 271 -5.92 -12.12 -15.68
C GLY A 271 -4.65 -11.28 -15.72
N THR A 272 -4.16 -11.03 -16.95
CA THR A 272 -2.89 -10.37 -17.23
C THR A 272 -3.02 -9.10 -18.06
N HIS A 273 -4.21 -8.81 -18.62
CA HIS A 273 -4.46 -7.63 -19.43
C HIS A 273 -4.62 -6.36 -18.56
N ALA A 274 -4.74 -5.22 -19.21
CA ALA A 274 -5.08 -3.96 -18.55
C ALA A 274 -6.42 -4.07 -17.83
N GLY A 275 -6.48 -3.69 -16.55
CA GLY A 275 -7.66 -3.81 -15.71
C GLY A 275 -7.92 -5.22 -15.16
N GLU A 276 -7.10 -6.21 -15.48
CA GLU A 276 -7.11 -7.54 -14.86
C GLU A 276 -5.98 -7.66 -13.84
N PHE A 277 -6.18 -8.47 -12.80
CA PHE A 277 -5.22 -8.63 -11.71
C PHE A 277 -4.90 -10.10 -11.42
N GLN A 278 -3.67 -10.36 -11.01
CA GLN A 278 -3.26 -11.67 -10.51
C GLN A 278 -2.70 -11.54 -9.09
N LEU A 279 -3.48 -11.99 -8.12
CA LEU A 279 -3.20 -11.87 -6.69
C LEU A 279 -2.75 -10.43 -6.32
N PRO A 280 -3.56 -9.40 -6.56
CA PRO A 280 -3.24 -8.03 -6.18
C PRO A 280 -3.03 -7.96 -4.66
N SER A 281 -2.11 -7.10 -4.22
CA SER A 281 -1.68 -7.06 -2.81
C SER A 281 -1.79 -5.69 -2.16
N GLY A 282 -1.41 -4.63 -2.86
CA GLY A 282 -1.38 -3.28 -2.33
C GLY A 282 -2.36 -2.35 -3.05
N LEU A 283 -2.82 -1.34 -2.33
CA LEU A 283 -3.74 -0.32 -2.81
C LEU A 283 -3.38 1.03 -2.20
N TYR A 284 -3.38 2.05 -3.01
CA TYR A 284 -3.24 3.43 -2.57
C TYR A 284 -4.06 4.35 -3.46
N ILE A 285 -4.68 5.35 -2.88
CA ILE A 285 -5.37 6.42 -3.61
C ILE A 285 -4.73 7.73 -3.16
N ASP A 286 -4.28 8.52 -4.12
CA ASP A 286 -3.68 9.82 -3.83
C ASP A 286 -4.72 10.95 -3.80
N HIS A 287 -4.26 12.17 -3.53
CA HIS A 287 -5.13 13.36 -3.41
C HIS A 287 -5.81 13.77 -4.72
N ASP A 288 -5.34 13.26 -5.86
CA ASP A 288 -5.93 13.48 -7.18
C ASP A 288 -6.87 12.32 -7.60
N ASP A 289 -7.25 11.46 -6.66
CA ASP A 289 -8.06 10.26 -6.88
C ASP A 289 -7.47 9.30 -7.92
N ARG A 290 -6.12 9.27 -8.04
CA ARG A 290 -5.45 8.20 -8.77
C ARG A 290 -5.37 6.95 -7.89
N VAL A 291 -5.92 5.89 -8.40
CA VAL A 291 -6.00 4.60 -7.72
C VAL A 291 -4.87 3.70 -8.21
N PHE A 292 -3.93 3.42 -7.34
CA PHE A 292 -2.78 2.56 -7.61
C PHE A 292 -3.05 1.17 -7.06
N VAL A 293 -3.04 0.17 -7.92
CA VAL A 293 -3.22 -1.24 -7.53
C VAL A 293 -1.93 -2.00 -7.81
N VAL A 294 -1.35 -2.59 -6.77
CA VAL A 294 -0.18 -3.47 -6.90
C VAL A 294 -0.64 -4.84 -7.37
N ASP A 295 -0.39 -5.13 -8.62
CA ASP A 295 -0.72 -6.40 -9.30
C ASP A 295 0.46 -7.36 -9.16
N SER A 296 0.60 -7.94 -7.95
CA SER A 296 1.83 -8.55 -7.44
C SER A 296 2.36 -9.67 -8.33
N PHE A 297 1.51 -10.61 -8.74
CA PHE A 297 1.95 -11.75 -9.56
C PHE A 297 2.14 -11.41 -11.04
N ASN A 298 1.54 -10.32 -11.52
CA ASN A 298 1.86 -9.74 -12.83
C ASN A 298 3.07 -8.78 -12.77
N ARG A 299 3.72 -8.61 -11.60
CA ARG A 299 4.93 -7.83 -11.38
C ARG A 299 4.82 -6.37 -11.82
N ARG A 300 3.65 -5.76 -11.63
CA ARG A 300 3.36 -4.40 -12.09
C ARG A 300 2.53 -3.63 -11.08
N VAL A 301 2.48 -2.32 -11.26
CA VAL A 301 1.47 -1.44 -10.67
C VAL A 301 0.55 -0.98 -11.79
N GLN A 302 -0.75 -1.05 -11.57
CA GLN A 302 -1.75 -0.46 -12.47
C GLN A 302 -2.31 0.81 -11.85
N VAL A 303 -2.49 1.84 -12.66
CA VAL A 303 -2.98 3.16 -12.26
C VAL A 303 -4.32 3.39 -12.94
N PHE A 304 -5.31 3.74 -12.12
CA PHE A 304 -6.64 4.16 -12.55
C PHE A 304 -6.88 5.57 -12.04
N HIS A 305 -7.81 6.27 -12.66
CA HIS A 305 -8.27 7.57 -12.20
C HIS A 305 -9.77 7.53 -11.95
N TYR A 306 -10.15 7.92 -10.75
CA TYR A 306 -11.54 8.07 -10.36
C TYR A 306 -11.95 9.54 -10.54
N ALA A 307 -12.94 9.77 -11.40
CA ALA A 307 -13.56 11.06 -11.59
C ALA A 307 -14.92 11.08 -10.86
N GLY A 308 -14.91 11.59 -9.63
CA GLY A 308 -16.10 11.73 -8.78
C GLY A 308 -16.95 12.95 -9.13
N LEU A 309 -18.00 13.16 -8.35
CA LEU A 309 -18.95 14.25 -8.57
C LEU A 309 -18.34 15.65 -8.46
N LYS A 310 -17.30 15.81 -7.61
CA LYS A 310 -16.59 17.10 -7.43
C LYS A 310 -15.75 17.48 -8.64
N ALA A 311 -15.14 16.52 -9.32
CA ALA A 311 -14.33 16.76 -10.52
C ALA A 311 -15.20 17.26 -11.68
N GLN A 312 -16.43 16.75 -11.81
CA GLN A 312 -17.37 17.16 -12.87
C GLN A 312 -17.91 18.57 -12.66
N ALA A 313 -18.10 19.01 -11.42
CA ALA A 313 -18.52 20.38 -11.11
C ALA A 313 -17.46 21.43 -11.52
N GLY A 314 -16.17 21.06 -11.50
CA GLY A 314 -15.05 21.91 -11.93
C GLY A 314 -14.87 22.00 -13.45
N GLU A 315 -15.26 20.97 -14.21
CA GLU A 315 -15.24 20.98 -15.68
C GLU A 315 -16.43 21.71 -16.32
N ALA A 316 -17.57 21.76 -15.63
CA ALA A 316 -18.77 22.47 -16.10
C ALA A 316 -18.68 23.99 -15.94
N VAL A 317 -17.64 24.52 -15.28
CA VAL A 317 -17.42 25.95 -15.01
C VAL A 317 -16.25 26.53 -15.85
N LYS A 318 -15.62 25.75 -16.69
CA LYS A 318 -14.62 26.17 -17.67
C LYS A 318 -15.20 26.08 -19.09
#